data_d72955c947a2e8a55ec50e31cd4df188
#
_entry.id   d72955c947a2e8a55ec50e31cd4df188
#
_cell.length_a   1.000
_cell.length_b   1.000
_cell.length_c   1.000
_cell.angle_alpha   90.00
_cell.angle_beta   90.00
_cell.angle_gamma   90.00
#
_symmetry.space_group_name_H-M   'P 1'
#
loop_
_entity.id
_entity.type
_entity.pdbx_description
1 polymer ?
#
loop_
_entity_poly.entity_id
_entity_poly.type
_entity_poly.pdbx_seq_one_letter_code
_entity_poly.pdbx_strand_id
1 'polypeptide(L)'
;ETEPSAEPTEQSATEHNIPALIAVNGDCIGWLSIDGTSISYPVMHTPSDPQKYLRQNFYGKYSQSGVPFLDSRCSMNGGNLIIYGHNMKNGTMFSDLKRYVDRDFLNAHRTVKFETTDGVQTFIVTEALKTNTSDAWYDRIAAEDGRQLILSTCYGSGKDGRLLIIAAES
;
A
#
# COMPACT_ATOMS: atom_id res chain seq x y z
N GLU A 1 12.14 -26.68 -2.90
CA GLU A 1 11.78 -26.67 -2.34
C GLU A 1 11.15 -26.53 -1.73
N THR A 2 10.71 -26.54 -1.51
CA THR A 2 10.00 -26.39 -0.90
C THR A 2 9.47 -26.30 -0.11
N GLU A 3 8.98 -26.22 0.22
CA GLU A 3 8.37 -26.02 0.97
C GLU A 3 7.99 -26.18 1.84
N PRO A 4 7.97 -25.89 2.18
CA PRO A 4 7.52 -26.09 3.38
C PRO A 4 6.45 -26.49 3.83
N SER A 5 6.48 -27.06 4.00
CA SER A 5 5.61 -27.01 4.44
C SER A 5 5.10 -27.08 5.69
N ALA A 6 5.60 -26.55 6.55
CA ALA A 6 4.92 -26.35 7.78
C ALA A 6 3.55 -25.80 7.54
N GLU A 7 2.64 -26.09 8.39
CA GLU A 7 1.28 -25.62 8.24
C GLU A 7 1.13 -24.30 8.94
N PRO A 8 1.30 -23.20 8.27
CA PRO A 8 1.15 -21.91 8.95
C PRO A 8 -0.31 -21.69 9.31
N THR A 9 -0.54 -20.90 10.34
CA THR A 9 -1.87 -20.42 10.61
C THR A 9 -2.24 -19.42 9.53
N GLU A 10 -3.52 -19.23 9.32
CA GLU A 10 -3.97 -18.33 8.27
C GLU A 10 -3.50 -16.89 8.47
N GLN A 11 -3.51 -16.45 9.72
CA GLN A 11 -3.14 -15.07 10.01
C GLN A 11 -1.66 -14.80 9.82
N SER A 12 -0.83 -15.82 9.94
CA SER A 12 0.62 -15.63 9.84
C SER A 12 1.19 -16.08 8.51
N ALA A 13 0.36 -16.66 7.64
CA ALA A 13 0.85 -17.17 6.36
C ALA A 13 1.12 -16.00 5.40
N THR A 14 2.34 -15.91 4.88
CA THR A 14 2.67 -14.93 3.87
C THR A 14 2.88 -15.63 2.54
N GLU A 15 2.50 -14.96 1.46
CA GLU A 15 2.67 -15.50 0.11
C GLU A 15 4.02 -15.11 -0.47
N HIS A 16 4.69 -14.13 0.12
CA HIS A 16 5.96 -13.62 -0.38
C HIS A 16 7.01 -13.75 0.71
N ASN A 17 8.24 -13.98 0.27
CA ASN A 17 9.36 -14.11 1.21
C ASN A 17 9.88 -12.72 1.53
N ILE A 18 9.30 -12.10 2.55
CA ILE A 18 9.65 -10.72 2.91
C ILE A 18 11.12 -10.59 3.32
N PRO A 19 11.68 -11.49 4.16
CA PRO A 19 13.11 -11.38 4.47
C PRO A 19 14.00 -11.42 3.25
N ALA A 20 13.66 -12.23 2.23
CA ALA A 20 14.46 -12.29 1.01
C ALA A 20 14.37 -10.97 0.24
N LEU A 21 13.21 -10.32 0.23
CA LEU A 21 13.05 -9.03 -0.43
C LEU A 21 13.90 -7.97 0.28
N ILE A 22 13.90 -7.98 1.60
CA ILE A 22 14.70 -7.04 2.39
C ILE A 22 16.18 -7.27 2.14
N ALA A 23 16.59 -8.53 1.94
CA ALA A 23 17.99 -8.83 1.65
C ALA A 23 18.41 -8.25 0.30
N VAL A 24 17.49 -8.15 -0.66
CA VAL A 24 17.78 -7.55 -1.96
C VAL A 24 17.77 -6.03 -1.85
N ASN A 25 16.83 -5.46 -1.12
CA ASN A 25 16.77 -4.02 -0.91
C ASN A 25 16.22 -3.74 0.49
N GLY A 26 17.09 -3.23 1.36
CA GLY A 26 16.74 -2.99 2.76
C GLY A 26 15.67 -1.94 3.00
N ASP A 27 15.31 -1.17 1.97
CA ASP A 27 14.20 -0.21 2.09
C ASP A 27 12.84 -0.89 2.02
N CYS A 28 12.76 -2.16 1.63
CA CYS A 28 11.50 -2.87 1.55
C CYS A 28 10.98 -3.20 2.93
N ILE A 29 9.69 -2.93 3.16
CA ILE A 29 9.06 -3.21 4.46
C ILE A 29 7.96 -4.26 4.35
N GLY A 30 7.52 -4.59 3.14
CA GLY A 30 6.45 -5.56 2.99
C GLY A 30 5.90 -5.62 1.60
N TRP A 31 4.77 -6.29 1.47
CA TRP A 31 4.11 -6.52 0.18
C TRP A 31 2.62 -6.24 0.32
N LEU A 32 2.11 -5.37 -0.53
CA LEU A 32 0.70 -4.97 -0.53
C LEU A 32 -0.02 -5.67 -1.66
N SER A 33 -1.17 -6.26 -1.37
CA SER A 33 -1.97 -6.90 -2.41
C SER A 33 -3.46 -6.75 -2.13
N ILE A 34 -4.22 -6.70 -3.22
CA ILE A 34 -5.69 -6.66 -3.17
C ILE A 34 -6.18 -7.68 -4.18
N ASP A 35 -6.82 -8.75 -3.69
CA ASP A 35 -7.34 -9.79 -4.58
C ASP A 35 -8.37 -9.20 -5.54
N GLY A 36 -8.35 -9.67 -6.77
CA GLY A 36 -9.28 -9.20 -7.79
C GLY A 36 -8.85 -7.92 -8.48
N THR A 37 -7.66 -7.42 -8.15
CA THR A 37 -7.07 -6.25 -8.81
C THR A 37 -5.66 -6.59 -9.26
N SER A 38 -5.05 -5.68 -10.00
CA SER A 38 -3.65 -5.82 -10.41
C SER A 38 -2.68 -5.37 -9.31
N ILE A 39 -3.20 -4.93 -8.15
CA ILE A 39 -2.33 -4.41 -7.08
C ILE A 39 -1.70 -5.57 -6.33
N SER A 40 -0.40 -5.73 -6.51
CA SER A 40 0.42 -6.73 -5.83
C SER A 40 1.87 -6.27 -6.00
N TYR A 41 2.37 -5.52 -5.02
CA TYR A 41 3.67 -4.84 -5.14
C TYR A 41 4.40 -4.80 -3.81
N PRO A 42 5.73 -4.79 -3.86
CA PRO A 42 6.50 -4.48 -2.65
C PRO A 42 6.26 -3.03 -2.24
N VAL A 43 6.40 -2.76 -0.96
CA VAL A 43 6.25 -1.41 -0.42
C VAL A 43 7.57 -1.00 0.22
N MET A 44 8.01 0.21 -0.10
CA MET A 44 9.29 0.74 0.37
C MET A 44 9.07 1.80 1.42
N HIS A 45 10.09 2.03 2.25
CA HIS A 45 10.02 3.07 3.29
C HIS A 45 11.38 3.71 3.46
N THR A 46 11.44 5.03 3.20
CA THR A 46 12.69 5.78 3.28
C THR A 46 12.46 7.09 4.03
N PRO A 47 12.45 7.03 5.39
CA PRO A 47 12.15 8.23 6.19
C PRO A 47 13.09 9.40 5.93
N SER A 48 14.34 9.15 5.58
CA SER A 48 15.30 10.22 5.33
C SER A 48 15.30 10.73 3.90
N ASP A 49 14.54 10.07 3.01
CA ASP A 49 14.46 10.48 1.60
C ASP A 49 13.04 10.19 1.11
N PRO A 50 12.07 11.03 1.48
CA PRO A 50 10.64 10.71 1.31
C PRO A 50 10.20 10.44 -0.11
N GLN A 51 10.91 10.97 -1.11
CA GLN A 51 10.49 10.84 -2.50
C GLN A 51 11.33 9.84 -3.29
N LYS A 52 12.16 9.05 -2.59
CA LYS A 52 13.13 8.20 -3.27
C LYS A 52 12.48 7.28 -4.30
N TYR A 53 11.36 6.65 -3.96
CA TYR A 53 10.74 5.66 -4.83
C TYR A 53 9.65 6.22 -5.74
N LEU A 54 9.50 7.52 -5.75
CA LEU A 54 8.56 8.15 -6.68
C LEU A 54 8.95 7.84 -8.13
N ARG A 55 10.23 7.73 -8.43
CA ARG A 55 10.75 7.48 -9.78
C ARG A 55 11.83 6.42 -9.81
N GLN A 56 11.84 5.50 -8.83
CA GLN A 56 12.77 4.37 -8.83
C GLN A 56 11.99 3.08 -8.63
N ASN A 57 12.48 2.00 -9.26
CA ASN A 57 11.87 0.69 -9.06
C ASN A 57 12.48 0.01 -7.82
N PHE A 58 12.05 -1.22 -7.58
CA PHE A 58 12.49 -2.00 -6.42
C PHE A 58 14.02 -2.14 -6.36
N TYR A 59 14.67 -2.14 -7.52
CA TYR A 59 16.11 -2.33 -7.58
C TYR A 59 16.89 -1.01 -7.55
N GLY A 60 16.22 0.10 -7.32
CA GLY A 60 16.85 1.40 -7.22
C GLY A 60 17.19 2.05 -8.55
N LYS A 61 16.64 1.53 -9.63
CA LYS A 61 16.89 2.10 -10.96
C LYS A 61 15.75 3.03 -11.36
N TYR A 62 16.04 4.00 -12.21
CA TYR A 62 15.00 4.92 -12.67
C TYR A 62 13.81 4.16 -13.23
N SER A 63 12.63 4.58 -12.86
CA SER A 63 11.38 4.01 -13.35
C SER A 63 10.31 5.08 -13.30
N GLN A 64 9.61 5.29 -14.42
CA GLN A 64 8.56 6.29 -14.48
C GLN A 64 7.40 5.94 -13.55
N SER A 65 7.14 4.66 -13.34
CA SER A 65 6.05 4.21 -12.48
C SER A 65 6.44 4.13 -11.00
N GLY A 66 7.73 4.16 -10.68
CA GLY A 66 8.17 4.02 -9.31
C GLY A 66 7.72 2.69 -8.70
N VAL A 67 7.63 2.67 -7.38
CA VAL A 67 7.07 1.54 -6.64
C VAL A 67 6.35 2.12 -5.42
N PRO A 68 5.27 1.50 -4.93
CA PRO A 68 4.55 2.04 -3.78
C PRO A 68 5.45 2.24 -2.57
N PHE A 69 5.22 3.30 -1.83
CA PHE A 69 6.05 3.60 -0.67
C PHE A 69 5.24 4.20 0.47
N LEU A 70 5.67 3.91 1.69
CA LEU A 70 5.03 4.39 2.90
C LEU A 70 5.46 5.84 3.18
N ASP A 71 4.51 6.66 3.64
CA ASP A 71 4.81 8.05 4.03
C ASP A 71 5.97 8.06 5.03
N SER A 72 6.90 8.98 4.85
CA SER A 72 8.11 9.04 5.67
C SER A 72 7.83 9.23 7.15
N ARG A 73 6.69 9.81 7.49
CA ARG A 73 6.31 10.06 8.89
C ARG A 73 5.68 8.85 9.56
N CYS A 74 5.27 7.85 8.78
CA CYS A 74 4.64 6.66 9.33
C CYS A 74 5.67 5.70 9.92
N SER A 75 5.21 4.83 10.80
CA SER A 75 6.04 3.83 11.44
C SER A 75 5.36 2.47 11.35
N MET A 76 6.16 1.42 11.13
CA MET A 76 5.62 0.06 11.15
C MET A 76 5.24 -0.39 12.56
N ASN A 77 5.69 0.33 13.58
CA ASN A 77 5.47 -0.06 14.97
C ASN A 77 4.20 0.50 15.57
N GLY A 78 3.48 1.30 14.84
CA GLY A 78 2.22 1.88 15.34
C GLY A 78 1.77 3.04 14.50
N GLY A 79 0.55 3.50 14.76
CA GLY A 79 -0.03 4.58 13.99
C GLY A 79 -0.66 4.09 12.70
N ASN A 80 -1.18 5.03 11.94
CA ASN A 80 -1.77 4.75 10.63
C ASN A 80 -0.67 4.57 9.59
N LEU A 81 -1.03 3.90 8.50
CA LEU A 81 -0.12 3.70 7.37
C LEU A 81 -0.67 4.42 6.15
N ILE A 82 0.12 5.31 5.57
CA ILE A 82 -0.26 6.00 4.34
C ILE A 82 0.71 5.54 3.26
N ILE A 83 0.20 4.89 2.23
CA ILE A 83 1.02 4.32 1.16
C ILE A 83 0.66 5.01 -0.15
N TYR A 84 1.67 5.53 -0.83
CA TYR A 84 1.52 6.23 -2.10
C TYR A 84 1.88 5.33 -3.27
N GLY A 85 1.15 5.46 -4.37
CA GLY A 85 1.46 4.77 -5.60
C GLY A 85 0.94 5.56 -6.79
N HIS A 86 1.60 5.41 -7.93
CA HIS A 86 1.21 6.11 -9.15
C HIS A 86 -0.07 5.53 -9.75
N ASN A 87 -0.83 6.39 -10.41
CA ASN A 87 -1.97 5.99 -11.22
C ASN A 87 -1.51 6.01 -12.67
N MET A 88 -1.15 4.83 -13.19
CA MET A 88 -0.55 4.72 -14.52
C MET A 88 -1.60 4.50 -15.59
N LYS A 89 -1.42 5.14 -16.74
CA LYS A 89 -2.37 4.99 -17.83
C LYS A 89 -2.45 3.56 -18.34
N ASN A 90 -1.38 2.78 -18.18
CA ASN A 90 -1.37 1.40 -18.64
C ASN A 90 -2.03 0.42 -17.65
N GLY A 91 -2.65 0.93 -16.60
CA GLY A 91 -3.39 0.09 -15.65
C GLY A 91 -2.56 -0.51 -14.53
N THR A 92 -1.28 -0.14 -14.43
CA THR A 92 -0.42 -0.69 -13.39
C THR A 92 -0.37 0.21 -12.15
N MET A 93 0.37 -0.24 -11.17
CA MET A 93 0.56 0.41 -9.89
C MET A 93 -0.79 0.59 -9.19
N PHE A 94 -1.16 1.79 -8.79
CA PHE A 94 -2.40 2.01 -8.04
C PHE A 94 -3.58 2.42 -8.93
N SER A 95 -3.47 2.21 -10.25
CA SER A 95 -4.56 2.64 -11.13
C SER A 95 -5.89 1.94 -10.82
N ASP A 96 -5.86 0.70 -10.35
CA ASP A 96 -7.09 -0.01 -10.02
C ASP A 96 -7.83 0.59 -8.82
N LEU A 97 -7.18 1.46 -8.04
CA LEU A 97 -7.87 2.10 -6.93
C LEU A 97 -9.05 2.94 -7.39
N LYS A 98 -8.99 3.47 -8.62
CA LYS A 98 -10.10 4.27 -9.15
C LYS A 98 -11.39 3.47 -9.27
N ARG A 99 -11.32 2.15 -9.33
CA ARG A 99 -12.51 1.30 -9.40
C ARG A 99 -13.30 1.33 -8.10
N TYR A 100 -12.66 1.68 -6.99
CA TYR A 100 -13.34 1.77 -5.69
C TYR A 100 -14.33 2.92 -5.59
N VAL A 101 -14.33 3.82 -6.57
CA VAL A 101 -15.35 4.86 -6.66
C VAL A 101 -16.73 4.23 -6.89
N ASP A 102 -16.76 3.08 -7.54
CA ASP A 102 -17.97 2.29 -7.72
C ASP A 102 -18.24 1.52 -6.43
N ARG A 103 -19.37 1.78 -5.79
CA ARG A 103 -19.73 1.16 -4.53
C ARG A 103 -19.80 -0.37 -4.63
N ASP A 104 -20.28 -0.88 -5.75
CA ASP A 104 -20.37 -2.33 -5.94
C ASP A 104 -18.98 -2.94 -5.98
N PHE A 105 -18.05 -2.28 -6.63
CA PHE A 105 -16.68 -2.76 -6.66
C PHE A 105 -16.08 -2.75 -5.25
N LEU A 106 -16.28 -1.66 -4.51
CA LEU A 106 -15.78 -1.55 -3.14
C LEU A 106 -16.32 -2.68 -2.28
N ASN A 107 -17.63 -2.93 -2.38
CA ASN A 107 -18.26 -3.99 -1.58
C ASN A 107 -17.74 -5.38 -1.92
N ALA A 108 -17.35 -5.58 -3.17
CA ALA A 108 -16.84 -6.88 -3.61
C ALA A 108 -15.33 -7.05 -3.36
N HIS A 109 -14.62 -5.97 -3.04
CA HIS A 109 -13.15 -5.99 -2.91
C HIS A 109 -12.70 -5.27 -1.64
N ARG A 110 -13.27 -5.64 -0.50
CA ARG A 110 -13.00 -4.93 0.75
C ARG A 110 -11.68 -5.28 1.41
N THR A 111 -11.11 -6.42 1.09
CA THR A 111 -9.94 -6.93 1.82
C THR A 111 -8.65 -6.48 1.18
N VAL A 112 -7.79 -5.84 1.97
CA VAL A 112 -6.45 -5.44 1.57
C VAL A 112 -5.48 -6.18 2.47
N LYS A 113 -4.46 -6.80 1.88
CA LYS A 113 -3.46 -7.57 2.63
C LYS A 113 -2.13 -6.85 2.59
N PHE A 114 -1.49 -6.77 3.74
CA PHE A 114 -0.17 -6.19 3.86
C PHE A 114 0.73 -7.19 4.59
N GLU A 115 1.64 -7.80 3.85
CA GLU A 115 2.57 -8.79 4.40
C GLU A 115 3.82 -8.10 4.89
N THR A 116 4.24 -8.46 6.09
CA THR A 116 5.48 -7.95 6.66
C THR A 116 6.24 -9.12 7.27
N THR A 117 7.38 -8.85 7.89
CA THR A 117 8.12 -9.90 8.59
C THR A 117 7.34 -10.46 9.78
N ASP A 118 6.30 -9.75 10.22
CA ASP A 118 5.46 -10.20 11.35
C ASP A 118 4.24 -10.99 10.89
N GLY A 119 4.09 -11.22 9.60
CA GLY A 119 2.96 -11.96 9.07
C GLY A 119 2.07 -11.09 8.19
N VAL A 120 0.85 -11.54 7.97
CA VAL A 120 -0.11 -10.84 7.12
C VAL A 120 -1.04 -9.99 7.99
N GLN A 121 -1.10 -8.70 7.69
CA GLN A 121 -2.08 -7.80 8.29
C GLN A 121 -3.19 -7.59 7.28
N THR A 122 -4.44 -7.68 7.74
CA THR A 122 -5.60 -7.53 6.90
C THR A 122 -6.34 -6.26 7.27
N PHE A 123 -6.71 -5.49 6.26
CA PHE A 123 -7.47 -4.25 6.43
C PHE A 123 -8.74 -4.35 5.61
N ILE A 124 -9.82 -3.74 6.11
CA ILE A 124 -11.11 -3.77 5.43
C ILE A 124 -11.43 -2.37 4.92
N VAL A 125 -11.63 -2.24 3.62
CA VAL A 125 -11.92 -0.95 3.01
C VAL A 125 -13.24 -0.42 3.51
N THR A 126 -13.22 0.81 4.01
CA THR A 126 -14.43 1.46 4.52
C THR A 126 -14.88 2.60 3.63
N GLU A 127 -13.98 3.21 2.87
CA GLU A 127 -14.33 4.42 2.15
C GLU A 127 -13.37 4.66 0.99
N ALA A 128 -13.91 5.23 -0.10
CA ALA A 128 -13.11 5.77 -1.20
C ALA A 128 -13.41 7.26 -1.26
N LEU A 129 -12.39 8.08 -1.08
CA LEU A 129 -12.55 9.53 -0.93
C LEU A 129 -11.84 10.26 -2.06
N LYS A 130 -12.60 10.99 -2.87
CA LYS A 130 -12.02 11.86 -3.90
C LYS A 130 -11.66 13.18 -3.25
N THR A 131 -10.40 13.58 -3.35
CA THR A 131 -9.93 14.75 -2.63
C THR A 131 -8.71 15.36 -3.32
N ASN A 132 -7.88 16.05 -2.56
CA ASN A 132 -6.68 16.70 -3.11
C ASN A 132 -5.56 16.63 -2.08
N THR A 133 -4.40 17.17 -2.46
CA THR A 133 -3.18 17.06 -1.64
C THR A 133 -3.25 17.78 -0.31
N SER A 134 -4.24 18.64 -0.09
CA SER A 134 -4.37 19.34 1.19
C SER A 134 -5.35 18.69 2.16
N ASP A 135 -5.81 17.48 1.84
CA ASP A 135 -6.76 16.77 2.70
C ASP A 135 -6.12 16.47 4.06
N ALA A 136 -6.93 16.62 5.11
CA ALA A 136 -6.47 16.39 6.47
C ALA A 136 -6.08 14.94 6.73
N TRP A 137 -6.53 13.99 5.90
CA TRP A 137 -6.13 12.60 6.04
C TRP A 137 -4.62 12.44 5.96
N TYR A 138 -3.94 13.31 5.19
CA TYR A 138 -2.49 13.21 5.06
C TYR A 138 -1.74 13.54 6.35
N ASP A 139 -2.43 14.12 7.32
CA ASP A 139 -1.82 14.43 8.62
C ASP A 139 -2.25 13.47 9.72
N ARG A 140 -3.04 12.45 9.39
CA ARG A 140 -3.51 11.48 10.37
C ARG A 140 -2.51 10.35 10.51
N ILE A 141 -1.39 10.65 11.13
CA ILE A 141 -0.33 9.66 11.32
C ILE A 141 -0.58 8.80 12.56
N ALA A 142 -1.12 9.39 13.62
CA ALA A 142 -1.44 8.65 14.83
C ALA A 142 -2.79 7.93 14.69
N ALA A 143 -2.85 6.69 15.15
CA ALA A 143 -4.10 5.94 15.15
C ALA A 143 -4.93 6.38 16.36
N GLU A 144 -6.13 6.89 16.11
CA GLU A 144 -7.00 7.37 17.18
C GLU A 144 -8.10 6.37 17.51
N ASP A 145 -8.68 5.75 16.49
CA ASP A 145 -9.77 4.79 16.68
C ASP A 145 -9.38 3.47 16.00
N GLY A 146 -8.21 2.97 16.32
CA GLY A 146 -7.69 1.78 15.68
C GLY A 146 -6.84 2.16 14.48
N ARG A 147 -6.01 1.22 14.07
CA ARG A 147 -5.06 1.46 12.99
C ARG A 147 -5.76 1.45 11.65
N GLN A 148 -5.38 2.38 10.79
CA GLN A 148 -5.94 2.48 9.45
C GLN A 148 -4.84 2.45 8.41
N LEU A 149 -5.20 1.93 7.24
CA LEU A 149 -4.34 1.92 6.06
C LEU A 149 -4.99 2.85 5.04
N ILE A 150 -4.23 3.82 4.55
CA ILE A 150 -4.71 4.76 3.56
C ILE A 150 -3.86 4.59 2.30
N LEU A 151 -4.50 4.22 1.19
CA LEU A 151 -3.82 4.10 -0.09
C LEU A 151 -4.12 5.36 -0.89
N SER A 152 -3.07 6.03 -1.36
CA SER A 152 -3.20 7.32 -2.02
C SER A 152 -2.65 7.26 -3.43
N THR A 153 -3.43 7.80 -4.39
CA THR A 153 -2.97 7.90 -5.77
C THR A 153 -3.54 9.17 -6.40
N CYS A 154 -2.95 9.57 -7.53
CA CYS A 154 -3.46 10.71 -8.28
C CYS A 154 -4.82 10.39 -8.87
N TYR A 155 -5.69 11.38 -8.95
CA TYR A 155 -7.04 11.17 -9.47
C TYR A 155 -7.57 12.48 -10.04
N GLY A 156 -8.26 12.38 -11.19
CA GLY A 156 -8.82 13.54 -11.83
C GLY A 156 -7.83 14.21 -12.77
N SER A 157 -8.26 15.34 -13.36
CA SER A 157 -7.48 16.00 -14.39
C SER A 157 -6.47 17.01 -13.86
N GLY A 158 -6.61 17.42 -12.59
CA GLY A 158 -5.67 18.39 -12.00
C GLY A 158 -4.49 17.69 -11.37
N LYS A 159 -3.40 18.42 -11.20
CA LYS A 159 -2.20 17.82 -10.61
C LYS A 159 -2.32 17.57 -9.12
N ASP A 160 -3.27 18.23 -8.46
CA ASP A 160 -3.44 18.09 -7.02
C ASP A 160 -4.56 17.11 -6.64
N GLY A 161 -5.29 16.58 -7.62
CA GLY A 161 -6.37 15.65 -7.34
C GLY A 161 -5.84 14.33 -6.80
N ARG A 162 -6.53 13.78 -5.81
CA ARG A 162 -6.14 12.52 -5.18
C ARG A 162 -7.36 11.66 -4.89
N LEU A 163 -7.11 10.37 -4.85
CA LEU A 163 -8.09 9.39 -4.41
C LEU A 163 -7.47 8.65 -3.23
N LEU A 164 -8.19 8.62 -2.12
CA LEU A 164 -7.77 7.90 -0.93
C LEU A 164 -8.68 6.71 -0.74
N ILE A 165 -8.09 5.54 -0.57
CA ILE A 165 -8.83 4.34 -0.18
C ILE A 165 -8.49 4.10 1.28
N ILE A 166 -9.50 4.18 2.13
CA ILE A 166 -9.34 4.11 3.57
C ILE A 166 -9.83 2.76 4.05
N ALA A 167 -8.97 2.07 4.80
CA ALA A 167 -9.26 0.73 5.29
C ALA A 167 -8.92 0.65 6.76
N ALA A 168 -9.73 -0.07 7.50
CA ALA A 168 -9.54 -0.26 8.93
C ALA A 168 -8.94 -1.63 9.21
N GLU A 169 -8.05 -1.70 10.18
CA GLU A 169 -7.46 -2.97 10.59
C GLU A 169 -8.55 -3.91 11.05
N SER A 170 -8.52 -5.13 10.53
CA SER A 170 -9.56 -6.09 10.88
C SER A 170 -9.24 -6.86 12.17
#